data_e14d380b46dd0f372d89561ad95f9448
#
_entry.id   e14d380b46dd0f372d89561ad95f9448
#
_cell.length_a   1.000
_cell.length_b   1.000
_cell.length_c   1.000
_cell.angle_alpha   90.00
_cell.angle_beta   90.00
_cell.angle_gamma   90.00
#
_symmetry.space_group_name_H-M   'P 1'
#
loop_
_entity.id
_entity.type
_entity.pdbx_description
1 polymer ?
#
loop_
_entity_poly.entity_id
_entity_poly.type
_entity_poly.pdbx_seq_one_letter_code
_entity_poly.pdbx_strand_id
1 'polypeptide(L)'
;MKLFLRQCPEIEQTEVEIRYRERTREIDDLINMVNRTSDTITGIKENGDSEIIRVAGILYIEAVDRDVFAYTASGVYRLRKTLYELEDLPFFVRISKSTIVNIKAVRSVAPEDSRRIKLLLMSGEYLLVSRSYVKDFKTAIGMKEAKK
;
A
#
# COMPACT_ATOMS: atom_id res chain seq x y z
N MET A 1 20.68 -13.98 -0.40
CA MET A 1 19.98 -13.66 0.84
C MET A 1 19.30 -14.89 1.40
N LYS A 2 19.38 -15.08 2.71
CA LYS A 2 18.68 -16.17 3.40
C LYS A 2 17.73 -15.58 4.42
N LEU A 3 16.55 -16.17 4.58
CA LEU A 3 15.55 -15.76 5.56
C LEU A 3 15.46 -16.81 6.66
N PHE A 4 15.63 -16.38 7.91
CA PHE A 4 15.44 -17.22 9.09
C PHE A 4 14.33 -16.63 9.93
N LEU A 5 13.39 -17.47 10.36
CA LEU A 5 12.31 -17.08 11.24
C LEU A 5 12.40 -17.87 12.53
N ARG A 6 12.27 -17.17 13.66
CA ARG A 6 12.28 -17.79 14.99
C ARG A 6 11.11 -17.25 15.79
N GLN A 7 10.31 -18.14 16.32
CA GLN A 7 9.26 -17.77 17.25
C GLN A 7 9.84 -17.69 18.67
N CYS A 8 9.73 -16.51 19.29
CA CYS A 8 10.25 -16.24 20.64
C CYS A 8 9.11 -15.70 21.51
N PRO A 9 8.39 -16.56 22.23
CA PRO A 9 7.24 -16.14 23.04
C PRO A 9 7.59 -15.16 24.17
N GLU A 10 8.85 -15.09 24.58
CA GLU A 10 9.34 -14.28 25.66
C GLU A 10 9.57 -12.80 25.32
N ILE A 11 9.56 -12.43 24.03
CA ILE A 11 9.76 -11.03 23.62
C ILE A 11 8.45 -10.26 23.68
N GLU A 12 8.52 -8.98 24.09
CA GLU A 12 7.33 -8.11 24.22
C GLU A 12 6.84 -7.59 22.86
N GLN A 13 7.76 -7.40 21.92
CA GLN A 13 7.42 -6.91 20.59
C GLN A 13 8.24 -7.64 19.54
N THR A 14 7.70 -7.70 18.32
CA THR A 14 8.40 -8.30 17.19
C THR A 14 9.70 -7.55 16.90
N GLU A 15 10.78 -8.28 16.74
CA GLU A 15 12.09 -7.76 16.39
C GLU A 15 12.50 -8.26 15.02
N VAL A 16 13.23 -7.43 14.27
CA VAL A 16 13.84 -7.81 12.99
C VAL A 16 15.34 -7.52 13.08
N GLU A 17 16.15 -8.55 12.88
CA GLU A 17 17.60 -8.43 12.80
C GLU A 17 18.07 -8.67 11.37
N ILE A 18 18.86 -7.72 10.84
CA ILE A 18 19.45 -7.86 9.51
C ILE A 18 20.97 -8.05 9.68
N ARG A 19 21.47 -9.21 9.30
CA ARG A 19 22.90 -9.53 9.36
C ARG A 19 23.49 -9.46 7.96
N TYR A 20 24.55 -8.68 7.79
CA TYR A 20 25.17 -8.47 6.49
C TYR A 20 26.70 -8.40 6.60
N ARG A 21 27.36 -8.73 5.51
CA ARG A 21 28.84 -8.66 5.44
C ARG A 21 29.29 -7.23 5.13
N GLU A 22 28.67 -6.59 4.15
CA GLU A 22 28.97 -5.22 3.73
C GLU A 22 27.68 -4.44 3.56
N ARG A 23 27.72 -3.15 3.91
CA ARG A 23 26.59 -2.24 3.71
C ARG A 23 26.43 -1.98 2.22
N THR A 24 25.31 -2.44 1.65
CA THR A 24 24.98 -2.25 0.24
C THR A 24 23.65 -1.52 0.13
N ARG A 25 23.33 -1.07 -1.08
CA ARG A 25 22.03 -0.47 -1.35
C ARG A 25 20.87 -1.43 -1.04
N GLU A 26 21.06 -2.71 -1.32
CA GLU A 26 20.07 -3.75 -0.97
C GLU A 26 19.78 -3.75 0.53
N ILE A 27 20.82 -3.63 1.36
CA ILE A 27 20.64 -3.56 2.82
C ILE A 27 19.90 -2.29 3.24
N ASP A 28 20.24 -1.16 2.63
CA ASP A 28 19.54 0.10 2.92
C ASP A 28 18.06 0.03 2.52
N ASP A 29 17.74 -0.60 1.40
CA ASP A 29 16.37 -0.81 0.95
C ASP A 29 15.60 -1.70 1.93
N LEU A 30 16.22 -2.77 2.43
CA LEU A 30 15.62 -3.64 3.45
C LEU A 30 15.33 -2.88 4.75
N ILE A 31 16.28 -2.09 5.22
CA ILE A 31 16.12 -1.27 6.44
C ILE A 31 14.96 -0.30 6.26
N ASN A 32 14.90 0.38 5.13
CA ASN A 32 13.82 1.32 4.83
C ASN A 32 12.46 0.61 4.77
N MET A 33 12.41 -0.56 4.16
CA MET A 33 11.19 -1.35 4.08
C MET A 33 10.68 -1.76 5.47
N VAL A 34 11.56 -2.23 6.35
CA VAL A 34 11.21 -2.61 7.71
C VAL A 34 10.72 -1.39 8.51
N ASN A 35 11.44 -0.27 8.41
CA ASN A 35 11.04 0.96 9.12
C ASN A 35 9.67 1.46 8.64
N ARG A 36 9.39 1.37 7.35
CA ARG A 36 8.13 1.85 6.77
C ARG A 36 6.92 0.98 7.10
N THR A 37 7.11 -0.29 7.45
CA THR A 37 5.98 -1.16 7.85
C THR A 37 5.35 -0.72 9.17
N SER A 38 6.05 0.06 9.97
CA SER A 38 5.55 0.63 11.22
C SER A 38 5.06 2.08 11.07
N ASP A 39 5.10 2.64 9.88
CA ASP A 39 4.69 4.02 9.64
C ASP A 39 3.22 4.25 9.97
N THR A 40 2.96 5.39 10.57
CA THR A 40 1.61 5.85 10.88
C THR A 40 1.33 7.19 10.20
N ILE A 41 0.07 7.51 10.06
CA ILE A 41 -0.41 8.76 9.49
C ILE A 41 -1.60 9.23 10.32
N THR A 42 -1.79 10.52 10.43
CA THR A 42 -2.94 11.06 11.15
C THR A 42 -4.13 11.16 10.21
N GLY A 43 -5.24 10.54 10.60
CA GLY A 43 -6.51 10.65 9.91
C GLY A 43 -7.51 11.43 10.73
N ILE A 44 -8.48 12.05 10.07
CA ILE A 44 -9.55 12.81 10.71
C ILE A 44 -10.86 12.06 10.49
N LYS A 45 -11.53 11.74 11.60
CA LYS A 45 -12.83 11.09 11.57
C LYS A 45 -13.93 12.09 11.14
N GLU A 46 -15.08 11.54 10.78
CA GLU A 46 -16.24 12.34 10.42
C GLU A 46 -16.66 13.31 11.52
N ASN A 47 -16.51 12.93 12.79
CA ASN A 47 -16.82 13.79 13.93
C ASN A 47 -15.76 14.87 14.21
N GLY A 48 -14.67 14.92 13.43
CA GLY A 48 -13.58 15.88 13.57
C GLY A 48 -12.42 15.44 14.45
N ASP A 49 -12.54 14.30 15.13
CA ASP A 49 -11.45 13.78 15.95
C ASP A 49 -10.29 13.28 15.09
N SER A 50 -9.08 13.48 15.58
CA SER A 50 -7.87 12.94 14.95
C SER A 50 -7.57 11.56 15.50
N GLU A 51 -7.12 10.68 14.62
CA GLU A 51 -6.73 9.32 14.98
C GLU A 51 -5.43 8.94 14.27
N ILE A 52 -4.59 8.20 14.95
CA ILE A 52 -3.35 7.68 14.36
C ILE A 52 -3.70 6.38 13.64
N ILE A 53 -3.42 6.33 12.34
CA ILE A 53 -3.73 5.18 11.48
C ILE A 53 -2.43 4.54 11.04
N ARG A 54 -2.36 3.22 11.07
CA ARG A 54 -1.25 2.48 10.48
C ARG A 54 -1.38 2.49 8.96
N VAL A 55 -0.35 2.93 8.28
CA VAL A 55 -0.32 2.96 6.81
C VAL A 55 -0.59 1.56 6.23
N ALA A 56 -0.03 0.53 6.84
CA ALA A 56 -0.27 -0.87 6.42
C ALA A 56 -1.74 -1.29 6.52
N GLY A 57 -2.54 -0.62 7.32
CA GLY A 57 -3.98 -0.90 7.46
C GLY A 57 -4.85 -0.17 6.47
N ILE A 58 -4.29 0.70 5.65
CA ILE A 58 -5.05 1.42 4.62
C ILE A 58 -5.22 0.51 3.41
N LEU A 59 -6.46 0.34 2.96
CA LEU A 59 -6.78 -0.46 1.78
C LEU A 59 -6.53 0.33 0.51
N TYR A 60 -7.05 1.53 0.45
CA TYR A 60 -6.83 2.46 -0.67
C TYR A 60 -7.09 3.89 -0.22
N ILE A 61 -6.62 4.83 -1.02
CA ILE A 61 -6.75 6.26 -0.79
C ILE A 61 -7.40 6.87 -2.02
N GLU A 62 -8.41 7.71 -1.81
CA GLU A 62 -9.15 8.32 -2.90
C GLU A 62 -9.34 9.82 -2.66
N ALA A 63 -9.11 10.61 -3.70
CA ALA A 63 -9.43 12.02 -3.70
C ALA A 63 -10.87 12.19 -4.20
N VAL A 64 -11.69 12.88 -3.41
CA VAL A 64 -13.07 13.22 -3.77
C VAL A 64 -13.21 14.74 -3.57
N ASP A 65 -13.52 15.45 -4.64
CA ASP A 65 -13.52 16.92 -4.66
C ASP A 65 -12.13 17.44 -4.25
N ARG A 66 -12.03 18.16 -3.15
CA ARG A 66 -10.76 18.72 -2.65
C ARG A 66 -10.19 17.95 -1.47
N ASP A 67 -10.86 16.88 -1.06
CA ASP A 67 -10.47 16.10 0.10
C ASP A 67 -9.86 14.78 -0.32
N VAL A 68 -9.00 14.25 0.54
CA VAL A 68 -8.35 12.95 0.36
C VAL A 68 -8.75 12.06 1.51
N PHE A 69 -9.21 10.85 1.19
CA PHE A 69 -9.72 9.90 2.17
C PHE A 69 -8.94 8.59 2.13
N ALA A 70 -8.63 8.08 3.32
CA ALA A 70 -8.07 6.74 3.49
C ALA A 70 -9.17 5.79 3.93
N TYR A 71 -9.30 4.67 3.22
CA TYR A 71 -10.28 3.63 3.50
C TYR A 71 -9.57 2.47 4.20
N THR A 72 -10.05 2.13 5.39
CA THR A 72 -9.51 1.04 6.21
C THR A 72 -10.62 0.05 6.56
N ALA A 73 -10.26 -1.08 7.15
CA ALA A 73 -11.25 -2.06 7.61
C ALA A 73 -12.16 -1.50 8.71
N SER A 74 -11.69 -0.53 9.48
CA SER A 74 -12.43 0.06 10.61
C SER A 74 -13.17 1.34 10.26
N GLY A 75 -12.95 1.94 9.09
CA GLY A 75 -13.64 3.15 8.69
C GLY A 75 -12.90 3.98 7.67
N VAL A 76 -13.42 5.18 7.45
CA VAL A 76 -12.91 6.14 6.48
C VAL A 76 -12.38 7.37 7.22
N TYR A 77 -11.20 7.82 6.84
CA TYR A 77 -10.52 8.95 7.48
C TYR A 77 -10.09 9.97 6.44
N ARG A 78 -10.32 11.24 6.71
CA ARG A 78 -9.81 12.30 5.86
C ARG A 78 -8.33 12.54 6.18
N LEU A 79 -7.52 12.72 5.15
CA LEU A 79 -6.10 12.99 5.27
C LEU A 79 -5.82 14.44 4.88
N ARG A 80 -4.83 15.06 5.51
CA ARG A 80 -4.39 16.43 5.18
C ARG A 80 -3.24 16.45 4.18
N LYS A 81 -3.03 15.35 3.46
CA LYS A 81 -1.99 15.21 2.45
C LYS A 81 -2.61 15.11 1.07
N THR A 82 -1.86 15.50 0.05
CA THR A 82 -2.27 15.32 -1.33
C THR A 82 -2.00 13.90 -1.80
N LEU A 83 -2.65 13.46 -2.87
CA LEU A 83 -2.35 12.16 -3.49
C LEU A 83 -0.89 12.09 -3.93
N TYR A 84 -0.35 13.19 -4.48
CA TYR A 84 1.04 13.25 -4.90
C TYR A 84 2.01 12.93 -3.76
N GLU A 85 1.78 13.50 -2.57
CA GLU A 85 2.60 13.21 -1.39
C GLU A 85 2.47 11.75 -0.93
N LEU A 86 1.31 11.12 -1.16
CA LEU A 86 1.02 9.77 -0.72
C LEU A 86 1.47 8.69 -1.72
N GLU A 87 1.80 9.06 -2.96
CA GLU A 87 2.30 8.13 -3.97
C GLU A 87 3.60 7.43 -3.56
N ASP A 88 4.40 8.08 -2.72
CA ASP A 88 5.68 7.53 -2.28
C ASP A 88 5.55 6.55 -1.11
N LEU A 89 4.36 6.33 -0.58
CA LEU A 89 4.15 5.33 0.46
C LEU A 89 4.49 3.94 -0.08
N PRO A 90 5.18 3.10 0.72
CA PRO A 90 5.54 1.76 0.28
C PRO A 90 4.30 0.92 0.02
N PHE A 91 4.34 0.13 -1.05
CA PHE A 91 3.26 -0.75 -1.49
C PHE A 91 2.00 -0.04 -1.98
N PHE A 92 2.03 1.28 -2.11
CA PHE A 92 0.91 2.05 -2.66
C PHE A 92 1.18 2.39 -4.12
N VAL A 93 0.19 2.13 -4.98
CA VAL A 93 0.29 2.31 -6.42
C VAL A 93 -0.91 3.09 -6.94
N ARG A 94 -0.63 4.07 -7.77
CA ARG A 94 -1.68 4.86 -8.43
C ARG A 94 -2.42 3.99 -9.44
N ILE A 95 -3.74 3.98 -9.37
CA ILE A 95 -4.59 3.19 -10.29
C ILE A 95 -5.54 4.06 -11.11
N SER A 96 -5.66 5.33 -10.77
CA SER A 96 -6.42 6.31 -11.53
C SER A 96 -5.95 7.70 -11.16
N LYS A 97 -6.53 8.73 -11.76
CA LYS A 97 -6.23 10.13 -11.40
C LYS A 97 -6.54 10.44 -9.94
N SER A 98 -7.49 9.72 -9.35
CA SER A 98 -8.01 10.01 -8.02
C SER A 98 -7.75 8.93 -6.98
N THR A 99 -7.17 7.80 -7.35
CA THR A 99 -7.09 6.65 -6.44
C THR A 99 -5.70 6.00 -6.42
N ILE A 100 -5.26 5.68 -5.22
CA ILE A 100 -4.03 4.93 -4.93
C ILE A 100 -4.44 3.70 -4.14
N VAL A 101 -3.99 2.51 -4.54
CA VAL A 101 -4.30 1.26 -3.85
C VAL A 101 -3.08 0.72 -3.10
N ASN A 102 -3.31 0.13 -1.95
CA ASN A 102 -2.30 -0.68 -1.26
C ASN A 102 -2.28 -2.07 -1.91
N ILE A 103 -1.20 -2.40 -2.62
CA ILE A 103 -1.12 -3.68 -3.32
C ILE A 103 -1.19 -4.89 -2.37
N LYS A 104 -0.81 -4.73 -1.11
CA LYS A 104 -0.95 -5.79 -0.11
C LYS A 104 -2.41 -6.05 0.29
N ALA A 105 -3.31 -5.12 0.01
CA ALA A 105 -4.73 -5.29 0.25
C ALA A 105 -5.46 -5.93 -0.95
N VAL A 106 -4.78 -6.12 -2.07
CA VAL A 106 -5.34 -6.73 -3.28
C VAL A 106 -5.33 -8.24 -3.14
N ARG A 107 -6.50 -8.85 -3.24
CA ARG A 107 -6.67 -10.30 -3.18
C ARG A 107 -6.55 -10.96 -4.55
N SER A 108 -7.16 -10.36 -5.56
CA SER A 108 -7.11 -10.89 -6.93
C SER A 108 -7.21 -9.79 -7.97
N VAL A 109 -6.72 -10.10 -9.15
CA VAL A 109 -6.62 -9.19 -10.29
C VAL A 109 -7.24 -9.91 -11.49
N ALA A 110 -8.18 -9.24 -12.16
CA ALA A 110 -8.84 -9.80 -13.34
C ALA A 110 -8.94 -8.78 -14.47
N PRO A 111 -8.87 -9.24 -15.72
CA PRO A 111 -9.11 -8.35 -16.86
C PRO A 111 -10.54 -7.80 -16.82
N GLU A 112 -10.70 -6.58 -17.28
CA GLU A 112 -11.99 -5.91 -17.41
C GLU A 112 -12.08 -5.28 -18.80
N ASP A 113 -13.28 -4.91 -19.20
CA ASP A 113 -13.52 -4.27 -20.49
C ASP A 113 -12.71 -3.00 -20.69
N SER A 114 -12.46 -2.63 -21.95
CA SER A 114 -11.75 -1.40 -22.30
C SER A 114 -10.31 -1.35 -21.79
N ARG A 115 -9.63 -2.49 -21.76
CA ARG A 115 -8.22 -2.63 -21.31
C ARG A 115 -7.98 -2.19 -19.87
N ARG A 116 -9.01 -2.22 -19.03
CA ARG A 116 -8.90 -1.96 -17.61
C ARG A 116 -8.61 -3.24 -16.85
N ILE A 117 -8.27 -3.10 -15.58
CA ILE A 117 -8.10 -4.22 -14.68
C ILE A 117 -9.03 -4.01 -13.50
N LYS A 118 -9.68 -5.09 -13.09
CA LYS A 118 -10.53 -5.13 -11.90
C LYS A 118 -9.77 -5.75 -10.75
N LEU A 119 -9.74 -5.05 -9.62
CA LEU A 119 -9.11 -5.51 -8.40
C LEU A 119 -10.18 -5.93 -7.39
N LEU A 120 -10.02 -7.11 -6.81
CA LEU A 120 -10.77 -7.50 -5.64
C LEU A 120 -9.88 -7.29 -4.42
N LEU A 121 -10.33 -6.49 -3.47
CA LEU A 121 -9.61 -6.24 -2.24
C LEU A 121 -9.94 -7.28 -1.17
N MET A 122 -9.09 -7.37 -0.16
CA MET A 122 -9.31 -8.25 0.99
C MET A 122 -10.61 -7.94 1.74
N SER A 123 -11.09 -6.71 1.65
CA SER A 123 -12.36 -6.27 2.22
C SER A 123 -13.59 -6.75 1.45
N GLY A 124 -13.40 -7.31 0.25
CA GLY A 124 -14.50 -7.68 -0.65
C GLY A 124 -14.91 -6.58 -1.63
N GLU A 125 -14.37 -5.39 -1.50
CA GLU A 125 -14.62 -4.29 -2.43
C GLU A 125 -13.88 -4.50 -3.75
N TYR A 126 -14.43 -3.92 -4.82
CA TYR A 126 -13.78 -3.90 -6.14
C TYR A 126 -13.30 -2.50 -6.49
N LEU A 127 -12.12 -2.43 -7.08
CA LEU A 127 -11.59 -1.20 -7.67
C LEU A 127 -11.22 -1.46 -9.12
N LEU A 128 -11.20 -0.39 -9.93
CA LEU A 128 -10.78 -0.47 -11.32
C LEU A 128 -9.47 0.29 -11.51
N VAL A 129 -8.53 -0.35 -12.17
CA VAL A 129 -7.31 0.31 -12.66
C VAL A 129 -7.65 0.91 -14.01
N SER A 130 -7.53 2.22 -14.13
CA SER A 130 -7.77 2.92 -15.40
C SER A 130 -6.76 2.48 -16.46
N ARG A 131 -7.20 2.45 -17.69
CA ARG A 131 -6.39 1.99 -18.83
C ARG A 131 -4.99 2.58 -18.86
N SER A 132 -4.86 3.88 -18.62
CA SER A 132 -3.56 4.57 -18.63
C SER A 132 -2.63 4.19 -17.47
N TYR A 133 -3.14 3.57 -16.42
CA TYR A 133 -2.38 3.14 -15.24
C TYR A 133 -2.10 1.63 -15.21
N VAL A 134 -2.64 0.86 -16.14
CA VAL A 134 -2.51 -0.60 -16.17
C VAL A 134 -1.06 -1.04 -16.28
N LYS A 135 -0.28 -0.41 -17.16
CA LYS A 135 1.13 -0.77 -17.35
C LYS A 135 1.94 -0.61 -16.06
N ASP A 136 1.82 0.54 -15.42
CA ASP A 136 2.54 0.83 -14.17
C ASP A 136 2.09 -0.08 -13.04
N PHE A 137 0.78 -0.36 -12.98
CA PHE A 137 0.23 -1.28 -11.99
C PHE A 137 0.79 -2.70 -12.15
N LYS A 138 0.82 -3.22 -13.38
CA LYS A 138 1.37 -4.55 -13.66
C LYS A 138 2.84 -4.63 -13.26
N THR A 139 3.61 -3.61 -13.57
CA THR A 139 5.02 -3.53 -13.18
C THR A 139 5.16 -3.55 -11.64
N ALA A 140 4.34 -2.79 -10.94
CA ALA A 140 4.40 -2.68 -9.48
C ALA A 140 4.10 -4.00 -8.77
N ILE A 141 3.19 -4.81 -9.30
CA ILE A 141 2.85 -6.12 -8.71
C ILE A 141 3.69 -7.27 -9.25
N GLY A 142 4.68 -6.97 -10.11
CA GLY A 142 5.57 -7.98 -10.67
C GLY A 142 4.97 -8.79 -11.83
N MET A 143 3.86 -8.35 -12.43
CA MET A 143 3.30 -8.98 -13.61
C MET A 143 4.00 -8.47 -14.85
N LYS A 144 4.45 -9.38 -15.71
CA LYS A 144 4.99 -9.01 -17.00
C LYS A 144 3.84 -8.92 -18.01
N GLU A 145 3.94 -7.96 -18.93
CA GLU A 145 3.04 -7.94 -20.06
C GLU A 145 3.22 -9.21 -20.89
N ALA A 146 2.10 -9.79 -21.34
CA ALA A 146 2.15 -10.92 -22.25
C ALA A 146 2.82 -10.46 -23.55
N LYS A 147 3.92 -11.09 -23.89
CA LYS A 147 4.55 -10.89 -25.20
C LYS A 147 3.62 -11.51 -26.25
N LYS A 148 3.20 -10.71 -27.17
CA LYS A 148 2.52 -11.19 -28.35
C LYS A 148 3.52 -11.72 -29.36
#